data_2994b60a322db1c63c3b8f56fce1be55
#
_entry.id   2994b60a322db1c63c3b8f56fce1be55
#
_cell.length_a   1.000
_cell.length_b   1.000
_cell.length_c   1.000
_cell.angle_alpha   90.00
_cell.angle_beta   90.00
_cell.angle_gamma   90.00
#
_symmetry.space_group_name_H-M   'P 1'
#
loop_
_entity.id
_entity.type
_entity.pdbx_description
1 polymer ?
#
loop_
_entity_poly.entity_id
_entity_poly.type
_entity_poly.pdbx_seq_one_letter_code
_entity_poly.pdbx_strand_id
1 'polypeptide(L)'
;MTHPNLLAALNQSGALRTLDLAFAQSLQRLEPDTDPRVLAGAALASLAVTSGHAGLDPARAAMLLDARDGPAPTFPDPADWQRSLAASRWVDQPQPDAPAAADCPLVLERGLLYLRRYREYERRLALGLQ
;
A
#
# COMPACT_ATOMS: atom_id res chain seq x y z
N MET A 1 -24.29 -5.61 -6.01
CA MET A 1 -23.61 -6.23 -4.91
C MET A 1 -22.29 -5.54 -4.64
N THR A 2 -22.06 -5.20 -3.42
CA THR A 2 -20.84 -4.53 -3.05
C THR A 2 -19.69 -5.52 -3.00
N HIS A 3 -18.57 -5.12 -3.51
CA HIS A 3 -17.35 -5.90 -3.34
C HIS A 3 -16.99 -5.94 -1.87
N PRO A 4 -16.51 -7.07 -1.37
CA PRO A 4 -16.03 -7.09 0.01
C PRO A 4 -14.98 -6.01 0.20
N ASN A 5 -15.08 -5.29 1.30
CA ASN A 5 -14.07 -4.31 1.64
C ASN A 5 -12.79 -5.06 1.98
N LEU A 6 -11.81 -5.00 1.10
CA LEU A 6 -10.56 -5.73 1.28
C LEU A 6 -9.85 -5.32 2.56
N LEU A 7 -9.89 -4.03 2.90
CA LEU A 7 -9.27 -3.57 4.14
C LEU A 7 -9.92 -4.23 5.37
N ALA A 8 -11.24 -4.31 5.37
CA ALA A 8 -11.95 -4.95 6.49
C ALA A 8 -11.61 -6.44 6.56
N ALA A 9 -11.53 -7.11 5.42
CA ALA A 9 -11.18 -8.52 5.39
C ALA A 9 -9.76 -8.76 5.92
N LEU A 10 -8.82 -7.90 5.55
CA LEU A 10 -7.45 -7.98 6.06
C LEU A 10 -7.41 -7.77 7.56
N ASN A 11 -8.16 -6.79 8.05
CA ASN A 11 -8.21 -6.52 9.48
C ASN A 11 -8.82 -7.70 10.25
N GLN A 12 -9.89 -8.28 9.71
CA GLN A 12 -10.55 -9.43 10.34
C GLN A 12 -9.66 -10.66 10.37
N SER A 13 -8.78 -10.80 9.40
CA SER A 13 -7.86 -11.94 9.36
C SER A 13 -6.74 -11.83 10.39
N GLY A 14 -6.60 -10.67 11.03
CA GLY A 14 -5.52 -10.44 11.98
C GLY A 14 -4.18 -10.14 11.34
N ALA A 15 -4.16 -9.93 10.03
CA ALA A 15 -2.92 -9.70 9.30
C ALA A 15 -2.33 -8.32 9.54
N LEU A 16 -3.18 -7.32 9.78
CA LEU A 16 -2.75 -5.94 9.92
C LEU A 16 -2.46 -5.59 11.37
N ARG A 17 -1.43 -4.78 11.56
CA ARG A 17 -1.16 -4.18 12.85
C ARG A 17 -1.95 -2.88 12.99
N THR A 18 -2.04 -2.40 14.23
CA THR A 18 -2.78 -1.17 14.53
C THR A 18 -2.32 0.00 13.66
N LEU A 19 -1.01 0.16 13.49
CA LEU A 19 -0.47 1.25 12.66
C LEU A 19 -0.84 1.12 11.18
N ASP A 20 -0.85 -0.11 10.67
CA ASP A 20 -1.20 -0.34 9.28
C ASP A 20 -2.64 0.05 9.01
N LEU A 21 -3.54 -0.38 9.89
CA LEU A 21 -4.95 -0.06 9.78
C LEU A 21 -5.20 1.43 9.97
N ALA A 22 -4.53 2.04 10.96
CA ALA A 22 -4.70 3.45 11.26
C ALA A 22 -4.26 4.32 10.08
N PHE A 23 -3.19 3.94 9.40
CA PHE A 23 -2.72 4.67 8.22
C PHE A 23 -3.79 4.67 7.13
N ALA A 24 -4.30 3.48 6.78
CA ALA A 24 -5.35 3.37 5.76
C ALA A 24 -6.61 4.13 6.17
N GLN A 25 -7.02 4.02 7.43
CA GLN A 25 -8.22 4.70 7.92
C GLN A 25 -8.06 6.23 7.89
N SER A 26 -6.84 6.73 8.08
CA SER A 26 -6.62 8.18 8.00
C SER A 26 -6.85 8.69 6.59
N LEU A 27 -6.44 7.92 5.57
CA LEU A 27 -6.71 8.28 4.18
C LEU A 27 -8.21 8.24 3.89
N GLN A 28 -8.90 7.24 4.42
CA GLN A 28 -10.34 7.11 4.22
C GLN A 28 -11.11 8.28 4.85
N ARG A 29 -10.67 8.75 6.01
CA ARG A 29 -11.31 9.90 6.64
C ARG A 29 -11.13 11.17 5.83
N LEU A 30 -9.97 11.34 5.22
CA LEU A 30 -9.69 12.52 4.38
C LEU A 30 -10.42 12.46 3.04
N GLU A 31 -10.61 11.26 2.50
CA GLU A 31 -11.28 11.06 1.22
C GLU A 31 -12.13 9.81 1.31
N PRO A 32 -13.40 9.93 1.79
CA PRO A 32 -14.25 8.74 1.99
C PRO A 32 -14.51 7.93 0.73
N ASP A 33 -14.37 8.55 -0.45
CA ASP A 33 -14.61 7.85 -1.71
C ASP A 33 -13.39 7.09 -2.23
N THR A 34 -12.31 7.03 -1.43
CA THR A 34 -11.12 6.30 -1.85
C THR A 34 -11.46 4.83 -2.12
N ASP A 35 -10.98 4.32 -3.24
CA ASP A 35 -11.18 2.93 -3.63
C ASP A 35 -10.66 2.01 -2.51
N PRO A 36 -11.47 1.03 -2.07
CA PRO A 36 -11.02 0.09 -1.03
C PRO A 36 -9.72 -0.63 -1.37
N ARG A 37 -9.45 -0.86 -2.66
CA ARG A 37 -8.20 -1.50 -3.07
C ARG A 37 -7.00 -0.61 -2.80
N VAL A 38 -7.17 0.71 -2.88
CA VAL A 38 -6.11 1.67 -2.55
C VAL A 38 -5.87 1.68 -1.05
N LEU A 39 -6.94 1.66 -0.25
CA LEU A 39 -6.81 1.60 1.21
C LEU A 39 -6.11 0.33 1.66
N ALA A 40 -6.48 -0.80 1.07
CA ALA A 40 -5.82 -2.07 1.37
C ALA A 40 -4.35 -2.02 0.97
N GLY A 41 -4.06 -1.43 -0.19
CA GLY A 41 -2.68 -1.24 -0.63
C GLY A 41 -1.87 -0.42 0.35
N ALA A 42 -2.46 0.65 0.87
CA ALA A 42 -1.79 1.51 1.86
C ALA A 42 -1.45 0.72 3.12
N ALA A 43 -2.42 -0.03 3.65
CA ALA A 43 -2.19 -0.84 4.86
C ALA A 43 -1.11 -1.89 4.63
N LEU A 44 -1.14 -2.55 3.48
CA LEU A 44 -0.17 -3.60 3.17
C LEU A 44 1.22 -3.04 2.87
N ALA A 45 1.31 -1.84 2.28
CA ALA A 45 2.60 -1.20 2.09
C ALA A 45 3.24 -0.87 3.44
N SER A 46 2.44 -0.43 4.40
CA SER A 46 2.90 -0.20 5.77
C SER A 46 3.39 -1.51 6.40
N LEU A 47 2.61 -2.59 6.25
CA LEU A 47 2.99 -3.89 6.77
C LEU A 47 4.27 -4.41 6.11
N ALA A 48 4.42 -4.21 4.81
CA ALA A 48 5.58 -4.66 4.08
C ALA A 48 6.87 -4.08 4.64
N VAL A 49 6.88 -2.77 4.91
CA VAL A 49 8.07 -2.10 5.44
C VAL A 49 8.48 -2.72 6.77
N THR A 50 7.53 -2.97 7.65
CA THR A 50 7.83 -3.50 8.97
C THR A 50 8.14 -5.00 8.92
N SER A 51 7.82 -5.66 7.81
CA SER A 51 8.19 -7.06 7.59
C SER A 51 9.52 -7.20 6.86
N GLY A 52 10.24 -6.10 6.65
CA GLY A 52 11.55 -6.12 6.04
C GLY A 52 11.55 -5.96 4.52
N HIS A 53 10.40 -5.64 3.93
CA HIS A 53 10.30 -5.41 2.48
C HIS A 53 10.31 -3.91 2.19
N ALA A 54 10.79 -3.53 1.00
CA ALA A 54 10.82 -2.13 0.61
C ALA A 54 9.42 -1.60 0.31
N GLY A 55 8.57 -2.44 -0.30
CA GLY A 55 7.23 -2.04 -0.67
C GLY A 55 6.33 -3.25 -0.90
N LEU A 56 5.10 -2.96 -1.33
CA LEU A 56 4.10 -3.99 -1.63
C LEU A 56 4.14 -4.33 -3.12
N ASP A 57 4.28 -5.62 -3.42
CA ASP A 57 4.07 -6.14 -4.76
C ASP A 57 2.65 -6.69 -4.82
N PRO A 58 1.73 -6.08 -5.59
CA PRO A 58 0.35 -6.57 -5.66
C PRO A 58 0.24 -8.03 -6.10
N ALA A 59 1.17 -8.53 -6.89
CA ALA A 59 1.15 -9.91 -7.31
C ALA A 59 1.56 -10.88 -6.20
N ARG A 60 2.15 -10.37 -5.14
CA ARG A 60 2.68 -11.17 -4.03
C ARG A 60 2.15 -10.75 -2.67
N ALA A 61 1.00 -10.06 -2.66
CA ALA A 61 0.45 -9.55 -1.41
C ALA A 61 0.21 -10.66 -0.39
N ALA A 62 -0.21 -11.83 -0.84
CA ALA A 62 -0.47 -12.95 0.06
C ALA A 62 0.76 -13.38 0.85
N MET A 63 1.95 -13.13 0.33
CA MET A 63 3.19 -13.50 1.01
C MET A 63 3.47 -12.67 2.25
N LEU A 64 2.81 -11.53 2.39
CA LEU A 64 2.93 -10.70 3.59
C LEU A 64 2.11 -11.25 4.75
N LEU A 65 1.15 -12.11 4.46
CA LEU A 65 0.23 -12.62 5.46
C LEU A 65 0.74 -13.94 6.00
N ASP A 66 0.88 -14.00 7.31
CA ASP A 66 1.14 -15.29 7.96
C ASP A 66 -0.12 -16.13 7.89
N ALA A 67 0.06 -17.45 7.86
CA ALA A 67 -1.07 -18.36 7.96
C ALA A 67 -1.70 -18.17 9.34
N ARG A 68 -2.85 -17.52 9.37
CA ARG A 68 -3.57 -17.21 10.59
C ARG A 68 -4.89 -17.95 10.59
N ASP A 69 -5.64 -17.72 11.64
CA ASP A 69 -6.98 -18.27 11.76
C ASP A 69 -7.88 -17.67 10.69
N GLY A 70 -8.72 -18.51 10.11
CA GLY A 70 -9.69 -18.09 9.14
C GLY A 70 -9.17 -18.10 7.71
N PRO A 71 -10.07 -17.90 6.76
CA PRO A 71 -9.71 -17.93 5.34
C PRO A 71 -8.88 -16.72 4.96
N ALA A 72 -7.96 -16.91 4.01
CA ALA A 72 -7.17 -15.81 3.47
C ALA A 72 -8.08 -14.86 2.69
N PRO A 73 -7.84 -13.54 2.75
CA PRO A 73 -8.59 -12.61 1.93
C PRO A 73 -8.35 -12.88 0.44
N THR A 74 -9.36 -12.57 -0.37
CA THR A 74 -9.23 -12.64 -1.82
C THR A 74 -8.68 -11.32 -2.34
N PHE A 75 -7.52 -11.39 -2.98
CA PHE A 75 -6.90 -10.18 -3.51
C PHE A 75 -7.37 -9.88 -4.93
N PRO A 76 -7.40 -8.59 -5.33
CA PRO A 76 -7.72 -8.25 -6.71
C PRO A 76 -6.69 -8.81 -7.67
N ASP A 77 -7.06 -8.90 -8.95
CA ASP A 77 -6.08 -9.19 -9.99
C ASP A 77 -4.96 -8.14 -9.92
N PRO A 78 -3.68 -8.56 -9.97
CA PRO A 78 -2.58 -7.61 -9.79
C PRO A 78 -2.59 -6.44 -10.77
N ALA A 79 -2.93 -6.67 -12.04
CA ALA A 79 -2.99 -5.60 -13.03
C ALA A 79 -4.12 -4.62 -12.71
N ASP A 80 -5.28 -5.13 -12.31
CA ASP A 80 -6.41 -4.29 -11.92
C ASP A 80 -6.08 -3.48 -10.67
N TRP A 81 -5.43 -4.10 -9.72
CA TRP A 81 -5.02 -3.44 -8.49
C TRP A 81 -4.05 -2.30 -8.80
N GLN A 82 -3.05 -2.56 -9.65
CA GLN A 82 -2.09 -1.53 -10.04
C GLN A 82 -2.78 -0.37 -10.75
N ARG A 83 -3.76 -0.65 -11.60
CA ARG A 83 -4.52 0.42 -12.26
C ARG A 83 -5.29 1.27 -11.25
N SER A 84 -5.89 0.65 -10.25
CA SER A 84 -6.59 1.38 -9.19
C SER A 84 -5.63 2.25 -8.41
N LEU A 85 -4.45 1.73 -8.10
CA LEU A 85 -3.43 2.49 -7.38
C LEU A 85 -2.94 3.67 -8.22
N ALA A 86 -2.67 3.44 -9.50
CA ALA A 86 -2.18 4.48 -10.38
C ALA A 86 -3.20 5.61 -10.57
N ALA A 87 -4.48 5.31 -10.46
CA ALA A 87 -5.54 6.29 -10.63
C ALA A 87 -5.84 7.08 -9.35
N SER A 88 -5.25 6.71 -8.23
CA SER A 88 -5.57 7.31 -6.93
C SER A 88 -4.81 8.62 -6.73
N ARG A 89 -5.49 9.61 -6.13
CA ARG A 89 -4.84 10.86 -5.73
C ARG A 89 -3.79 10.66 -4.64
N TRP A 90 -3.84 9.54 -3.92
CA TRP A 90 -2.90 9.26 -2.85
C TRP A 90 -1.58 8.69 -3.34
N VAL A 91 -1.50 8.34 -4.62
CA VAL A 91 -0.37 7.62 -5.18
C VAL A 91 0.30 8.47 -6.25
N ASP A 92 1.58 8.75 -6.07
CA ASP A 92 2.38 9.44 -7.06
C ASP A 92 3.17 8.44 -7.89
N GLN A 93 3.48 8.81 -9.11
CA GLN A 93 4.34 8.05 -10.01
C GLN A 93 5.44 8.96 -10.51
N PRO A 94 6.42 9.29 -9.64
CA PRO A 94 7.47 10.24 -10.01
C PRO A 94 8.42 9.66 -11.03
N GLN A 95 9.13 10.54 -11.71
CA GLN A 95 10.24 10.12 -12.55
C GLN A 95 11.31 9.44 -11.70
N PRO A 96 12.08 8.51 -12.27
CA PRO A 96 13.17 7.88 -11.53
C PRO A 96 14.11 8.96 -10.97
N ASP A 97 14.51 8.78 -9.73
CA ASP A 97 15.41 9.68 -9.01
C ASP A 97 14.83 11.06 -8.73
N ALA A 98 13.57 11.31 -9.08
CA ALA A 98 12.89 12.55 -8.73
C ALA A 98 12.15 12.40 -7.40
N PRO A 99 11.98 13.49 -6.64
CA PRO A 99 11.21 13.41 -5.40
C PRO A 99 9.73 13.17 -5.71
N ALA A 100 9.08 12.44 -4.81
CA ALA A 100 7.64 12.22 -4.90
C ALA A 100 6.89 13.45 -4.38
N ALA A 101 5.64 13.60 -4.85
CA ALA A 101 4.79 14.71 -4.42
C ALA A 101 4.53 14.63 -2.91
N ALA A 102 4.64 15.77 -2.23
CA ALA A 102 4.53 15.83 -0.78
C ALA A 102 3.13 15.48 -0.27
N ASP A 103 2.10 15.69 -1.10
CA ASP A 103 0.71 15.39 -0.74
C ASP A 103 0.29 13.96 -1.09
N CYS A 104 1.20 13.16 -1.63
CA CYS A 104 0.94 11.75 -1.92
C CYS A 104 1.72 10.88 -0.95
N PRO A 105 1.05 10.22 0.01
CA PRO A 105 1.76 9.39 0.98
C PRO A 105 2.25 8.06 0.40
N LEU A 106 1.84 7.73 -0.82
CA LEU A 106 2.20 6.48 -1.49
C LEU A 106 2.86 6.78 -2.82
N VAL A 107 3.72 5.87 -3.25
CA VAL A 107 4.41 5.95 -4.53
C VAL A 107 4.32 4.60 -5.22
N LEU A 108 3.88 4.60 -6.48
CA LEU A 108 3.88 3.40 -7.30
C LEU A 108 5.05 3.50 -8.29
N GLU A 109 6.01 2.59 -8.17
CA GLU A 109 7.21 2.63 -8.98
C GLU A 109 7.70 1.20 -9.22
N ARG A 110 7.96 0.87 -10.46
CA ARG A 110 8.44 -0.46 -10.86
C ARG A 110 7.53 -1.59 -10.40
N GLY A 111 6.23 -1.33 -10.42
CA GLY A 111 5.25 -2.33 -10.02
C GLY A 111 5.09 -2.54 -8.53
N LEU A 112 5.79 -1.76 -7.72
CA LEU A 112 5.72 -1.84 -6.26
C LEU A 112 5.07 -0.59 -5.69
N LEU A 113 4.30 -0.78 -4.62
CA LEU A 113 3.71 0.34 -3.89
C LEU A 113 4.52 0.60 -2.65
N TYR A 114 5.07 1.80 -2.56
CA TYR A 114 5.92 2.22 -1.45
C TYR A 114 5.23 3.27 -0.60
N LEU A 115 5.58 3.32 0.68
CA LEU A 115 5.32 4.51 1.47
C LEU A 115 6.26 5.61 0.95
N ARG A 116 5.72 6.82 0.71
CA ARG A 116 6.52 7.91 0.16
C ARG A 116 7.77 8.17 1.00
N ARG A 117 7.61 8.22 2.31
CA ARG A 117 8.71 8.50 3.22
C ARG A 117 9.85 7.48 3.06
N TYR A 118 9.49 6.21 2.92
CA TYR A 118 10.47 5.15 2.78
C TYR A 118 11.16 5.22 1.42
N ARG A 119 10.39 5.44 0.36
CA ARG A 119 10.94 5.57 -1.00
C ARG A 119 11.92 6.74 -1.07
N GLU A 120 11.57 7.89 -0.43
CA GLU A 120 12.45 9.06 -0.43
C GLU A 120 13.72 8.79 0.35
N TYR A 121 13.62 8.07 1.46
CA TYR A 121 14.80 7.68 2.22
C TYR A 121 15.75 6.83 1.37
N GLU A 122 15.21 5.80 0.71
CA GLU A 122 16.01 4.93 -0.16
C GLU A 122 16.62 5.71 -1.33
N ARG A 123 15.85 6.62 -1.93
CA ARG A 123 16.35 7.44 -3.02
C ARG A 123 17.51 8.31 -2.56
N ARG A 124 17.39 8.92 -1.41
CA ARG A 124 18.46 9.77 -0.88
C ARG A 124 19.73 8.97 -0.61
N LEU A 125 19.58 7.77 -0.07
CA LEU A 125 20.73 6.89 0.16
C LEU A 125 21.39 6.52 -1.17
N ALA A 126 20.60 6.17 -2.17
CA ALA A 126 21.13 5.78 -3.47
C ALA A 126 21.87 6.93 -4.16
N LEU A 127 21.45 8.17 -3.90
CA LEU A 127 22.09 9.35 -4.47
C LEU A 127 23.24 9.88 -3.61
N GLY A 128 23.52 9.23 -2.47
CA GLY A 128 24.58 9.68 -1.57
C GLY A 128 24.21 10.88 -0.73
N LEU A 129 22.91 11.19 -0.62
CA LEU A 129 22.44 12.32 0.18
C LEU A 129 22.17 11.88 1.61
N GLN A 130 22.39 12.78 2.54
CA GLN A 130 22.18 12.52 3.96
C GLN A 130 20.88 13.17 4.42
#